data_bd980600fbb28facf5c5c47960d36380
#
_entry.id   bd980600fbb28facf5c5c47960d36380
#
_cell.length_a   1.000
_cell.length_b   1.000
_cell.length_c   1.000
_cell.angle_alpha   90.00
_cell.angle_beta   90.00
_cell.angle_gamma   90.00
#
_symmetry.space_group_name_H-M   'P 1'
#
loop_
_entity.id
_entity.type
_entity.pdbx_description
1 polymer ?
#
loop_
_entity_poly.entity_id
_entity_poly.type
_entity_poly.pdbx_seq_one_letter_code
_entity_poly.pdbx_strand_id
1 'polypeptide(L)'
;MLPLAQELIRRGHRVTLFGILGCQSKALAAGVEFQAIGEKDFPLGSGAEALTKLGQLRSYAALKYTIELLHEISTVTLRDAPALLKAAGVEAMLVNQSSIEGGTIADFLQIPFITVCSAVVLNYDPNVPPHYTTWKYSPTWWGRLRNNIGHA
;
A
#
# COMPACT_ATOMS: atom_id res chain seq x y z
N MET A 1 2.89 -9.20 4.09
CA MET A 1 1.51 -9.21 4.65
C MET A 1 1.00 -10.63 4.91
N LEU A 2 0.99 -11.57 3.94
CA LEU A 2 0.41 -12.91 4.14
C LEU A 2 1.01 -13.72 5.32
N PRO A 3 2.33 -13.76 5.55
CA PRO A 3 2.87 -14.46 6.73
C PRO A 3 2.37 -13.87 8.06
N LEU A 4 2.18 -12.56 8.12
CA LEU A 4 1.61 -11.91 9.30
C LEU A 4 0.13 -12.27 9.49
N ALA A 5 -0.64 -12.32 8.40
CA ALA A 5 -2.02 -12.77 8.43
C ALA A 5 -2.15 -14.22 8.93
N GLN A 6 -1.30 -15.12 8.44
CA GLN A 6 -1.25 -16.52 8.89
C GLN A 6 -0.93 -16.64 10.37
N GLU A 7 0.01 -15.85 10.90
CA GLU A 7 0.35 -15.86 12.31
C GLU A 7 -0.81 -15.34 13.19
N LEU A 8 -1.54 -14.33 12.72
CA LEU A 8 -2.73 -13.83 13.43
C LEU A 8 -3.84 -14.89 13.44
N ILE A 9 -4.07 -15.58 12.32
CA ILE A 9 -5.03 -16.71 12.25
C ILE A 9 -4.61 -17.80 13.23
N ARG A 10 -3.33 -18.16 13.30
CA ARG A 10 -2.82 -19.16 14.25
C ARG A 10 -3.04 -18.75 15.72
N ARG A 11 -3.11 -17.45 16.00
CA ARG A 11 -3.45 -16.89 17.31
C ARG A 11 -4.94 -16.78 17.58
N GLY A 12 -5.80 -17.25 16.68
CA GLY A 12 -7.24 -17.29 16.86
C GLY A 12 -7.97 -16.03 16.35
N HIS A 13 -7.30 -15.14 15.63
CA HIS A 13 -7.94 -13.98 15.01
C HIS A 13 -8.57 -14.37 13.67
N ARG A 14 -9.74 -13.81 13.35
CA ARG A 14 -10.28 -13.81 12.00
C ARG A 14 -9.57 -12.74 11.19
N VAL A 15 -9.00 -13.12 10.05
CA VAL A 15 -8.26 -12.19 9.21
C VAL A 15 -8.78 -12.22 7.79
N THR A 16 -9.19 -11.07 7.28
CA THR A 16 -9.64 -10.88 5.89
C THR A 16 -8.70 -9.93 5.16
N LEU A 17 -8.17 -10.32 4.02
CA LEU A 17 -7.40 -9.45 3.13
C LEU A 17 -8.37 -8.68 2.23
N PHE A 18 -8.36 -7.36 2.33
CA PHE A 18 -9.06 -6.46 1.41
C PHE A 18 -8.10 -6.00 0.31
N GLY A 19 -8.50 -6.08 -0.94
CA GLY A 19 -7.65 -5.67 -2.06
C GLY A 19 -8.24 -5.92 -3.44
N ILE A 20 -7.50 -5.58 -4.48
CA ILE A 20 -7.90 -5.84 -5.87
C ILE A 20 -7.89 -7.34 -6.19
N LEU A 21 -8.70 -7.77 -7.16
CA LEU A 21 -8.86 -9.19 -7.54
C LEU A 21 -7.55 -9.94 -7.83
N GLY A 22 -6.53 -9.24 -8.31
CA GLY A 22 -5.20 -9.83 -8.56
C GLY A 22 -4.51 -10.42 -7.32
N CYS A 23 -4.96 -10.08 -6.11
CA CYS A 23 -4.43 -10.60 -4.84
C CYS A 23 -5.18 -11.85 -4.35
N GLN A 24 -6.37 -12.15 -4.88
CA GLN A 24 -7.29 -13.17 -4.38
C GLN A 24 -6.67 -14.56 -4.33
N SER A 25 -6.10 -15.04 -5.43
CA SER A 25 -5.53 -16.39 -5.52
C SER A 25 -4.43 -16.63 -4.49
N LYS A 26 -3.59 -15.60 -4.26
CA LYS A 26 -2.50 -15.66 -3.26
C LYS A 26 -3.04 -15.66 -1.83
N ALA A 27 -4.09 -14.89 -1.56
CA ALA A 27 -4.73 -14.84 -0.25
C ALA A 27 -5.37 -16.20 0.09
N LEU A 28 -6.18 -16.74 -0.82
CA LEU A 28 -6.83 -18.03 -0.65
C LEU A 28 -5.83 -19.18 -0.53
N ALA A 29 -4.76 -19.19 -1.33
CA ALA A 29 -3.69 -20.19 -1.22
C ALA A 29 -2.95 -20.12 0.14
N ALA A 30 -2.94 -18.95 0.78
CA ALA A 30 -2.37 -18.76 2.12
C ALA A 30 -3.38 -19.06 3.26
N GLY A 31 -4.61 -19.47 2.95
CA GLY A 31 -5.67 -19.70 3.94
C GLY A 31 -6.24 -18.43 4.56
N VAL A 32 -6.10 -17.28 3.88
CA VAL A 32 -6.61 -15.99 4.35
C VAL A 32 -7.91 -15.65 3.61
N GLU A 33 -8.95 -15.26 4.35
CA GLU A 33 -10.18 -14.75 3.76
C GLU A 33 -9.87 -13.56 2.84
N PHE A 34 -10.61 -13.43 1.74
CA PHE A 34 -10.41 -12.34 0.78
C PHE A 34 -11.70 -11.61 0.48
N GLN A 35 -11.61 -10.28 0.45
CA GLN A 35 -12.70 -9.39 0.02
C GLN A 35 -12.18 -8.44 -1.07
N ALA A 36 -12.78 -8.49 -2.25
CA ALA A 36 -12.42 -7.61 -3.35
C ALA A 36 -12.85 -6.16 -3.10
N ILE A 37 -11.98 -5.22 -3.44
CA ILE A 37 -12.25 -3.78 -3.54
C ILE A 37 -12.15 -3.39 -5.02
N GLY A 38 -13.10 -2.60 -5.52
CA GLY A 38 -13.08 -2.10 -6.89
C GLY A 38 -13.12 -3.20 -7.95
N GLU A 39 -13.91 -4.25 -7.73
CA GLU A 39 -13.98 -5.42 -8.62
C GLU A 39 -14.34 -5.03 -10.07
N LYS A 40 -15.18 -4.00 -10.23
CA LYS A 40 -15.59 -3.49 -11.54
C LYS A 40 -14.52 -2.61 -12.18
N ASP A 41 -13.78 -1.87 -11.37
CA ASP A 41 -12.74 -0.93 -11.83
C ASP A 41 -11.43 -1.68 -12.09
N PHE A 42 -11.12 -2.71 -11.29
CA PHE A 42 -9.90 -3.52 -11.38
C PHE A 42 -10.22 -5.00 -11.61
N PRO A 43 -10.64 -5.37 -12.82
CA PRO A 43 -10.91 -6.78 -13.16
C PRO A 43 -9.63 -7.63 -13.06
N LEU A 44 -9.82 -8.94 -13.02
CA LEU A 44 -8.70 -9.87 -12.96
C LEU A 44 -7.73 -9.65 -14.14
N GLY A 45 -6.45 -9.46 -13.83
CA GLY A 45 -5.40 -9.19 -14.82
C GLY A 45 -5.01 -7.71 -14.93
N SER A 46 -5.86 -6.76 -14.55
CA SER A 46 -5.58 -5.31 -14.66
C SER A 46 -4.28 -4.89 -13.97
N GLY A 47 -3.97 -5.46 -12.80
CA GLY A 47 -2.73 -5.19 -12.09
C GLY A 47 -1.48 -5.65 -12.85
N ALA A 48 -1.54 -6.80 -13.54
CA ALA A 48 -0.43 -7.30 -14.35
C ALA A 48 -0.23 -6.42 -15.61
N GLU A 49 -1.31 -5.99 -16.22
CA GLU A 49 -1.28 -5.06 -17.37
C GLU A 49 -0.68 -3.71 -16.97
N ALA A 50 -1.10 -3.16 -15.82
CA ALA A 50 -0.56 -1.90 -15.29
C ALA A 50 0.95 -2.00 -15.02
N LEU A 51 1.42 -3.09 -14.42
CA LEU A 51 2.85 -3.34 -14.20
C LEU A 51 3.63 -3.52 -15.50
N THR A 52 3.05 -4.22 -16.49
CA THR A 52 3.67 -4.39 -17.80
C THR A 52 3.83 -3.03 -18.49
N LYS A 53 2.79 -2.21 -18.48
CA LYS A 53 2.83 -0.86 -19.02
C LYS A 53 3.86 0.01 -18.29
N LEU A 54 3.89 -0.03 -16.97
CA LEU A 54 4.88 0.70 -16.16
C LEU A 54 6.31 0.29 -16.52
N GLY A 55 6.56 -1.00 -16.73
CA GLY A 55 7.88 -1.52 -17.13
C GLY A 55 8.38 -1.05 -18.50
N GLN A 56 7.47 -0.61 -19.36
CA GLN A 56 7.80 -0.04 -20.69
C GLN A 56 8.07 1.47 -20.64
N LEU A 57 7.64 2.14 -19.57
CA LEU A 57 7.79 3.58 -19.38
C LEU A 57 9.13 3.91 -18.71
N ARG A 58 9.62 5.16 -18.94
CA ARG A 58 10.88 5.64 -18.32
C ARG A 58 10.71 7.08 -17.81
N SER A 59 11.53 7.42 -16.82
CA SER A 59 11.65 8.79 -16.30
C SER A 59 10.29 9.42 -15.96
N TYR A 60 10.02 10.60 -16.48
CA TYR A 60 8.81 11.36 -16.19
C TYR A 60 7.51 10.63 -16.57
N ALA A 61 7.51 9.89 -17.68
CA ALA A 61 6.34 9.14 -18.10
C ALA A 61 5.98 8.00 -17.12
N ALA A 62 6.99 7.32 -16.56
CA ALA A 62 6.79 6.31 -15.54
C ALA A 62 6.25 6.92 -14.24
N LEU A 63 6.83 8.04 -13.81
CA LEU A 63 6.38 8.76 -12.61
C LEU A 63 4.93 9.23 -12.76
N LYS A 64 4.60 9.89 -13.87
CA LYS A 64 3.24 10.36 -14.14
C LYS A 64 2.24 9.20 -14.09
N TYR A 65 2.54 8.13 -14.80
CA TYR A 65 1.68 6.94 -14.81
C TYR A 65 1.50 6.31 -13.43
N THR A 66 2.57 6.26 -12.62
CA THR A 66 2.50 5.76 -11.24
C THR A 66 1.57 6.62 -10.38
N ILE A 67 1.66 7.95 -10.50
CA ILE A 67 0.80 8.88 -9.75
C ILE A 67 -0.66 8.70 -10.18
N GLU A 68 -0.94 8.62 -11.48
CA GLU A 68 -2.28 8.40 -12.02
C GLU A 68 -2.87 7.07 -11.52
N LEU A 69 -2.09 5.99 -11.54
CA LEU A 69 -2.49 4.67 -11.04
C LEU A 69 -2.79 4.68 -9.53
N LEU A 70 -1.92 5.31 -8.74
CA LEU A 70 -2.14 5.44 -7.30
C LEU A 70 -3.38 6.27 -6.99
N HIS A 71 -3.60 7.36 -7.72
CA HIS A 71 -4.79 8.19 -7.57
C HIS A 71 -6.07 7.41 -7.88
N GLU A 72 -6.07 6.63 -8.96
CA GLU A 72 -7.20 5.78 -9.34
C GLU A 72 -7.50 4.72 -8.27
N ILE A 73 -6.48 3.98 -7.83
CA ILE A 73 -6.61 2.96 -6.78
C ILE A 73 -7.14 3.59 -5.49
N SER A 74 -6.56 4.71 -5.06
CA SER A 74 -6.99 5.37 -3.81
C SER A 74 -8.43 5.89 -3.91
N THR A 75 -8.82 6.43 -5.06
CA THR A 75 -10.19 6.92 -5.29
C THR A 75 -11.21 5.80 -5.15
N VAL A 76 -10.96 4.67 -5.81
CA VAL A 76 -11.83 3.48 -5.76
C VAL A 76 -11.84 2.88 -4.34
N THR A 77 -10.69 2.80 -3.70
CA THR A 77 -10.58 2.24 -2.34
C THR A 77 -11.34 3.11 -1.34
N LEU A 78 -11.21 4.44 -1.40
CA LEU A 78 -11.95 5.37 -0.54
C LEU A 78 -13.47 5.27 -0.75
N ARG A 79 -13.91 5.00 -1.98
CA ARG A 79 -15.34 4.82 -2.31
C ARG A 79 -15.91 3.53 -1.74
N ASP A 80 -15.22 2.41 -1.93
CA ASP A 80 -15.77 1.07 -1.71
C ASP A 80 -15.41 0.47 -0.35
N ALA A 81 -14.18 0.66 0.14
CA ALA A 81 -13.68 -0.01 1.33
C ALA A 81 -14.47 0.32 2.62
N PRO A 82 -14.94 1.55 2.89
CA PRO A 82 -15.64 1.84 4.13
C PRO A 82 -16.88 0.97 4.35
N ALA A 83 -17.68 0.76 3.30
CA ALA A 83 -18.88 -0.08 3.39
C ALA A 83 -18.54 -1.56 3.60
N LEU A 84 -17.51 -2.05 2.89
CA LEU A 84 -17.06 -3.44 2.98
C LEU A 84 -16.45 -3.75 4.35
N LEU A 85 -15.62 -2.87 4.90
CA LEU A 85 -15.02 -3.01 6.23
C LEU A 85 -16.08 -3.02 7.33
N LYS A 86 -17.08 -2.13 7.24
CA LYS A 86 -18.23 -2.10 8.15
C LYS A 86 -19.04 -3.40 8.08
N ALA A 87 -19.36 -3.85 6.88
CA ALA A 87 -20.13 -5.09 6.67
C ALA A 87 -19.39 -6.34 7.18
N ALA A 88 -18.07 -6.35 7.09
CA ALA A 88 -17.22 -7.43 7.60
C ALA A 88 -17.01 -7.38 9.13
N GLY A 89 -17.43 -6.29 9.81
CA GLY A 89 -17.25 -6.13 11.26
C GLY A 89 -15.78 -6.03 11.66
N VAL A 90 -14.97 -5.27 10.90
CA VAL A 90 -13.54 -5.11 11.15
C VAL A 90 -13.30 -4.30 12.43
N GLU A 91 -12.55 -4.85 13.38
CA GLU A 91 -12.24 -4.22 14.67
C GLU A 91 -10.85 -3.56 14.70
N ALA A 92 -9.92 -4.02 13.85
CA ALA A 92 -8.58 -3.45 13.72
C ALA A 92 -8.05 -3.65 12.30
N MET A 93 -7.15 -2.77 11.85
CA MET A 93 -6.59 -2.81 10.50
C MET A 93 -5.06 -2.87 10.52
N LEU A 94 -4.51 -3.71 9.63
CA LEU A 94 -3.11 -3.67 9.24
C LEU A 94 -3.03 -3.05 7.84
N VAL A 95 -2.55 -1.83 7.77
CA VAL A 95 -2.50 -1.05 6.53
C VAL A 95 -1.11 -1.20 5.90
N ASN A 96 -1.04 -1.64 4.64
CA ASN A 96 0.23 -1.63 3.92
C ASN A 96 0.65 -0.16 3.66
N GLN A 97 1.92 0.17 3.85
CA GLN A 97 2.42 1.53 3.61
C GLN A 97 2.16 2.07 2.19
N SER A 98 1.98 1.19 1.20
CA SER A 98 1.64 1.58 -0.16
C SER A 98 0.14 1.91 -0.36
N SER A 99 -0.70 1.56 0.61
CA SER A 99 -2.13 1.92 0.63
C SER A 99 -2.29 3.22 1.41
N ILE A 100 -1.97 4.33 0.75
CA ILE A 100 -1.90 5.66 1.37
C ILE A 100 -3.25 6.13 1.94
N GLU A 101 -4.35 5.64 1.38
CA GLU A 101 -5.73 5.90 1.82
C GLU A 101 -6.15 5.12 3.06
N GLY A 102 -5.44 4.03 3.38
CA GLY A 102 -5.87 3.09 4.41
C GLY A 102 -5.99 3.69 5.81
N GLY A 103 -5.05 4.57 6.20
CA GLY A 103 -5.11 5.30 7.46
C GLY A 103 -6.32 6.24 7.52
N THR A 104 -6.60 6.97 6.44
CA THR A 104 -7.77 7.86 6.32
C THR A 104 -9.08 7.09 6.48
N ILE A 105 -9.18 5.90 5.88
CA ILE A 105 -10.35 5.04 6.02
C ILE A 105 -10.51 4.55 7.45
N ALA A 106 -9.41 4.13 8.09
CA ALA A 106 -9.43 3.69 9.48
C ALA A 106 -9.89 4.79 10.44
N ASP A 107 -9.35 6.00 10.28
CA ASP A 107 -9.75 7.18 11.06
C ASP A 107 -11.23 7.54 10.83
N PHE A 108 -11.69 7.51 9.58
CA PHE A 108 -13.11 7.77 9.25
C PHE A 108 -14.04 6.75 9.90
N LEU A 109 -13.63 5.49 9.98
CA LEU A 109 -14.42 4.42 10.59
C LEU A 109 -14.19 4.28 12.11
N GLN A 110 -13.27 5.06 12.67
CA GLN A 110 -12.84 4.98 14.08
C GLN A 110 -12.31 3.57 14.43
N ILE A 111 -11.60 2.94 13.50
CA ILE A 111 -10.98 1.63 13.67
C ILE A 111 -9.48 1.83 13.98
N PRO A 112 -8.93 1.20 15.04
CA PRO A 112 -7.50 1.25 15.30
C PRO A 112 -6.71 0.60 14.18
N PHE A 113 -5.57 1.19 13.79
CA PHE A 113 -4.75 0.64 12.73
C PHE A 113 -3.26 0.73 13.02
N ILE A 114 -2.50 -0.13 12.35
CA ILE A 114 -1.04 -0.12 12.34
C ILE A 114 -0.58 -0.15 10.87
N THR A 115 0.29 0.78 10.50
CA THR A 115 0.93 0.73 9.18
C THR A 115 2.06 -0.30 9.18
N VAL A 116 2.00 -1.22 8.22
CA VAL A 116 3.02 -2.26 8.03
C VAL A 116 3.88 -1.90 6.83
N CYS A 117 5.17 -1.71 7.10
CA CYS A 117 6.17 -1.51 6.06
C CYS A 117 6.77 -2.86 5.66
N SER A 118 6.46 -3.32 4.46
CA SER A 118 7.00 -4.57 3.88
C SER A 118 8.14 -4.34 2.87
N ALA A 119 8.57 -3.10 2.70
CA ALA A 119 9.61 -2.66 1.78
C ALA A 119 10.47 -1.55 2.43
N VAL A 120 11.11 -0.71 1.62
CA VAL A 120 11.85 0.46 2.11
C VAL A 120 10.88 1.43 2.79
N VAL A 121 11.24 1.88 3.99
CA VAL A 121 10.45 2.87 4.73
C VAL A 121 10.43 4.20 3.97
N LEU A 122 9.24 4.74 3.74
CA LEU A 122 9.04 6.01 3.02
C LEU A 122 9.00 7.24 3.94
N ASN A 123 9.31 7.07 5.21
CA ASN A 123 9.31 8.16 6.17
C ASN A 123 10.38 9.19 5.83
N TYR A 124 10.02 10.46 6.00
CA TYR A 124 10.99 11.54 5.94
C TYR A 124 12.01 11.43 7.07
N ASP A 125 13.29 11.36 6.72
CA ASP A 125 14.40 11.48 7.66
C ASP A 125 15.54 12.28 7.01
N PRO A 126 15.87 13.47 7.52
CA PRO A 126 16.94 14.30 6.97
C PRO A 126 18.33 13.67 7.08
N ASN A 127 18.50 12.66 7.93
CA ASN A 127 19.77 11.96 8.05
C ASN A 127 20.00 10.93 6.94
N VAL A 128 18.93 10.50 6.25
CA VAL A 128 18.98 9.46 5.22
C VAL A 128 18.67 10.07 3.85
N PRO A 129 19.42 9.70 2.79
CA PRO A 129 19.08 10.12 1.44
C PRO A 129 17.67 9.66 1.04
N PRO A 130 16.93 10.43 0.23
CA PRO A 130 15.65 9.99 -0.31
C PRO A 130 15.79 8.66 -1.03
N HIS A 131 14.84 7.75 -0.80
CA HIS A 131 14.86 6.37 -1.31
C HIS A 131 14.91 6.25 -2.85
N TYR A 132 14.50 7.30 -3.56
CA TYR A 132 14.53 7.37 -5.03
C TYR A 132 15.84 7.94 -5.60
N THR A 133 16.82 8.25 -4.73
CA THR A 133 18.13 8.76 -5.15
C THR A 133 19.20 7.68 -5.02
N THR A 134 20.30 7.83 -5.76
CA THR A 134 21.50 7.01 -5.65
C THR A 134 22.54 7.61 -4.72
N TRP A 135 22.14 8.59 -3.90
CA TRP A 135 23.06 9.31 -3.03
C TRP A 135 23.59 8.41 -1.91
N LYS A 136 24.90 8.49 -1.70
CA LYS A 136 25.53 7.80 -0.59
C LYS A 136 25.16 8.46 0.73
N TYR A 137 25.00 7.66 1.79
CA TYR A 137 24.85 8.14 3.15
C TYR A 137 26.03 9.05 3.53
N SER A 138 25.75 10.18 4.16
CA SER A 138 26.73 11.12 4.69
C SER A 138 26.25 11.69 6.02
N PRO A 139 26.97 11.43 7.13
CA PRO A 139 26.56 11.89 8.48
C PRO A 139 26.86 13.38 8.72
N THR A 140 27.33 14.09 7.68
CA THR A 140 27.70 15.49 7.77
C THR A 140 26.47 16.42 7.69
N TRP A 141 26.60 17.64 8.18
CA TRP A 141 25.54 18.64 8.06
C TRP A 141 25.21 18.98 6.58
N TRP A 142 26.18 18.92 5.69
CA TRP A 142 25.96 19.03 4.25
C TRP A 142 25.13 17.86 3.70
N GLY A 143 25.37 16.65 4.21
CA GLY A 143 24.56 15.49 3.87
C GLY A 143 23.09 15.70 4.25
N ARG A 144 22.83 16.23 5.44
CA ARG A 144 21.47 16.56 5.91
C ARG A 144 20.82 17.63 5.07
N LEU A 145 21.54 18.71 4.75
CA LEU A 145 21.02 19.79 3.90
C LEU A 145 20.64 19.27 2.51
N ARG A 146 21.53 18.49 1.89
CA ARG A 146 21.26 17.81 0.61
C ARG A 146 20.02 16.92 0.67
N ASN A 147 19.91 16.11 1.71
CA ASN A 147 18.79 15.20 1.90
C ASN A 147 17.47 15.98 2.08
N ASN A 148 17.48 17.07 2.86
CA ASN A 148 16.30 17.93 3.01
C ASN A 148 15.84 18.50 1.66
N ILE A 149 16.76 18.99 0.84
CA ILE A 149 16.44 19.49 -0.50
C ILE A 149 15.89 18.36 -1.38
N GLY A 150 16.43 17.16 -1.24
CA GLY A 150 15.96 16.02 -2.01
C GLY A 150 14.59 15.48 -1.60
N HIS A 151 14.16 15.72 -0.37
CA HIS A 151 12.83 15.32 0.12
C HIS A 151 11.73 16.36 -0.16
N ALA A 152 12.10 17.63 -0.46
CA ALA A 152 11.18 18.71 -0.78
C ALA A 152 10.62 18.59 -2.20
#